data_6b0c6b424b713062bb9c1c946a7db9de
#
_entry.id   6b0c6b424b713062bb9c1c946a7db9de
#
_cell.length_a   1.000
_cell.length_b   1.000
_cell.length_c   1.000
_cell.angle_alpha   90.00
_cell.angle_beta   90.00
_cell.angle_gamma   90.00
#
_symmetry.space_group_name_H-M   'P 1'
#
loop_
_entity.id
_entity.type
_entity.pdbx_description
1 polymer ?
#
loop_
_entity_poly.entity_id
_entity_poly.type
_entity_poly.pdbx_seq_one_letter_code
_entity_poly.pdbx_strand_id
1 'polypeptide(L)'
;MYEELIAGYRVDPDWLINDAIFDVAYSEMAIVRDIDYYSLCEHHHLPFMGRLHVAYIPDGKLIGLSKSPRIVEMFARRLHVQERMTQQIAEFLDERLRPKGVAVVVQGLHMCAAMRGVKKANARMTTSAMLGLFKTDHLVRAEFFEHIGRQHAFDWGKCAAAAFWRSGVGGC
;
A
#
# COMPACT_ATOMS: atom_id res chain seq x y z
N MET A 1 2.81 -9.15 -20.13
CA MET A 1 3.68 -8.90 -18.96
C MET A 1 3.80 -7.42 -18.62
N TYR A 2 4.48 -6.58 -19.43
CA TYR A 2 4.63 -5.15 -19.08
C TYR A 2 3.30 -4.40 -19.01
N GLU A 3 2.34 -4.68 -19.86
CA GLU A 3 1.00 -4.09 -19.81
C GLU A 3 0.29 -4.31 -18.46
N GLU A 4 0.49 -5.46 -17.85
CA GLU A 4 -0.04 -5.79 -16.52
C GLU A 4 0.72 -5.05 -15.44
N LEU A 5 2.07 -5.01 -15.52
CA LEU A 5 2.92 -4.36 -14.54
C LEU A 5 2.73 -2.84 -14.48
N ILE A 6 2.23 -2.23 -15.55
CA ILE A 6 1.94 -0.78 -15.64
C ILE A 6 0.45 -0.48 -15.83
N ALA A 7 -0.42 -1.45 -15.52
CA ALA A 7 -1.87 -1.31 -15.70
C ALA A 7 -2.48 -0.15 -14.89
N GLY A 8 -1.84 0.25 -13.81
CA GLY A 8 -2.30 1.34 -12.94
C GLY A 8 -2.43 2.70 -13.63
N TYR A 9 -1.72 2.93 -14.74
CA TYR A 9 -1.90 4.15 -15.53
C TYR A 9 -3.25 4.21 -16.28
N ARG A 10 -3.90 3.06 -16.49
CA ARG A 10 -5.18 2.95 -17.22
C ARG A 10 -6.38 2.85 -16.30
N VAL A 11 -6.16 2.78 -14.98
CA VAL A 11 -7.25 2.71 -14.01
C VAL A 11 -7.86 4.10 -13.83
N ASP A 12 -9.15 4.19 -14.05
CA ASP A 12 -9.94 5.38 -13.73
C ASP A 12 -10.16 5.43 -12.20
N PRO A 13 -9.66 6.46 -11.51
CA PRO A 13 -9.81 6.59 -10.07
C PRO A 13 -11.27 6.73 -9.61
N ASP A 14 -12.11 7.39 -10.41
CA ASP A 14 -13.52 7.61 -10.08
C ASP A 14 -14.30 6.30 -10.20
N TRP A 15 -14.06 5.55 -11.27
CA TRP A 15 -14.62 4.20 -11.44
C TRP A 15 -14.13 3.24 -10.34
N LEU A 16 -12.86 3.36 -9.92
CA LEU A 16 -12.29 2.50 -8.87
C LEU A 16 -13.02 2.65 -7.55
N ILE A 17 -13.32 3.90 -7.13
CA ILE A 17 -14.01 4.19 -5.88
C ILE A 17 -15.48 3.87 -6.00
N ASN A 18 -16.10 4.28 -7.15
CA ASN A 18 -17.50 4.06 -7.43
C ASN A 18 -18.37 4.39 -6.20
N ASP A 19 -19.53 3.74 -6.04
CA ASP A 19 -20.46 3.93 -4.93
C ASP A 19 -20.04 3.24 -3.62
N ALA A 20 -18.75 2.96 -3.43
CA ALA A 20 -18.23 2.26 -2.24
C ALA A 20 -17.78 3.20 -1.12
N ILE A 21 -18.25 4.44 -1.11
CA ILE A 21 -18.16 5.35 0.02
C ILE A 21 -19.52 5.32 0.73
N PHE A 22 -19.50 5.04 2.02
CA PHE A 22 -20.69 4.91 2.84
C PHE A 22 -20.72 5.98 3.91
N ASP A 23 -21.88 6.61 4.11
CA ASP A 23 -22.08 7.50 5.24
C ASP A 23 -22.26 6.71 6.53
N VAL A 24 -21.49 7.04 7.55
CA VAL A 24 -21.46 6.30 8.82
C VAL A 24 -21.26 7.24 10.00
N ALA A 25 -21.79 6.85 11.15
CA ALA A 25 -21.54 7.54 12.42
C ALA A 25 -20.23 7.06 13.12
N TYR A 26 -19.42 6.23 12.46
CA TYR A 26 -18.16 5.69 12.99
C TYR A 26 -17.05 6.76 12.93
N SER A 27 -16.35 6.97 14.05
CA SER A 27 -15.31 8.00 14.19
C SER A 27 -13.95 7.48 14.65
N GLU A 28 -13.85 6.16 14.90
CA GLU A 28 -12.59 5.54 15.31
C GLU A 28 -11.68 5.23 14.12
N MET A 29 -10.41 4.97 14.39
CA MET A 29 -9.43 4.63 13.36
C MET A 29 -9.82 3.35 12.61
N ALA A 30 -9.86 3.44 11.29
CA ALA A 30 -10.01 2.27 10.41
C ALA A 30 -8.64 1.94 9.80
N ILE A 31 -8.20 0.68 9.93
CA ILE A 31 -6.89 0.22 9.48
C ILE A 31 -7.04 -0.98 8.54
N VAL A 32 -6.43 -0.89 7.37
CA VAL A 32 -6.21 -2.02 6.46
C VAL A 32 -4.71 -2.27 6.38
N ARG A 33 -4.27 -3.40 6.91
CA ARG A 33 -2.85 -3.72 7.01
C ARG A 33 -2.47 -4.91 6.14
N ASP A 34 -1.16 -5.07 5.96
CA ASP A 34 -0.57 -6.21 5.24
C ASP A 34 -1.03 -6.31 3.77
N ILE A 35 -1.24 -5.18 3.12
CA ILE A 35 -1.56 -5.14 1.70
C ILE A 35 -0.27 -5.41 0.92
N ASP A 36 -0.18 -6.56 0.27
CA ASP A 36 0.94 -6.86 -0.61
C ASP A 36 0.90 -5.97 -1.86
N TYR A 37 2.07 -5.51 -2.30
CA TYR A 37 2.18 -4.73 -3.52
C TYR A 37 3.42 -5.11 -4.34
N TYR A 38 3.33 -4.91 -5.65
CA TYR A 38 4.42 -5.09 -6.60
C TYR A 38 4.48 -3.86 -7.50
N SER A 39 5.65 -3.25 -7.62
CA SER A 39 5.87 -2.04 -8.40
C SER A 39 7.18 -2.11 -9.19
N LEU A 40 7.36 -1.20 -10.12
CA LEU A 40 8.58 -1.06 -10.91
C LEU A 40 9.28 0.25 -10.55
N CYS A 41 10.56 0.15 -10.21
CA CYS A 41 11.40 1.31 -9.97
C CYS A 41 11.55 2.13 -11.24
N GLU A 42 11.17 3.41 -11.22
CA GLU A 42 11.26 4.27 -12.40
C GLU A 42 12.69 4.54 -12.87
N HIS A 43 13.69 4.46 -11.96
CA HIS A 43 15.09 4.70 -12.30
C HIS A 43 15.76 3.50 -12.98
N HIS A 44 15.40 2.28 -12.56
CA HIS A 44 16.12 1.08 -12.95
C HIS A 44 15.24 0.05 -13.67
N HIS A 45 13.92 0.27 -13.74
CA HIS A 45 12.92 -0.66 -14.26
C HIS A 45 12.98 -2.08 -13.66
N LEU A 46 13.55 -2.18 -12.46
CA LEU A 46 13.57 -3.40 -11.64
C LEU A 46 12.45 -3.39 -10.61
N PRO A 47 11.91 -4.56 -10.25
CA PRO A 47 10.83 -4.64 -9.28
C PRO A 47 11.25 -4.14 -7.90
N PHE A 48 10.30 -3.53 -7.21
CA PHE A 48 10.30 -3.45 -5.77
C PHE A 48 8.92 -3.89 -5.25
N MET A 49 8.93 -4.54 -4.11
CA MET A 49 7.74 -5.21 -3.60
C MET A 49 7.77 -5.28 -2.09
N GLY A 50 6.60 -5.43 -1.48
CA GLY A 50 6.53 -5.52 -0.03
C GLY A 50 5.12 -5.45 0.50
N ARG A 51 4.98 -4.80 1.67
CA ARG A 51 3.70 -4.59 2.34
C ARG A 51 3.42 -3.12 2.56
N LEU A 52 2.14 -2.81 2.55
CA LEU A 52 1.63 -1.48 2.77
C LEU A 52 0.49 -1.53 3.80
N HIS A 53 0.46 -0.53 4.66
CA HIS A 53 -0.58 -0.33 5.66
C HIS A 53 -1.22 1.02 5.43
N VAL A 54 -2.54 1.04 5.42
CA VAL A 54 -3.36 2.24 5.30
C VAL A 54 -4.21 2.38 6.53
N ALA A 55 -4.25 3.56 7.11
CA ALA A 55 -5.20 3.91 8.14
C ALA A 55 -5.83 5.27 7.85
N TYR A 56 -7.05 5.47 8.29
CA TYR A 56 -7.71 6.76 8.27
C TYR A 56 -8.70 6.88 9.42
N ILE A 57 -8.95 8.11 9.88
CA ILE A 57 -9.96 8.41 10.88
C ILE A 57 -11.14 9.05 10.15
N PRO A 58 -12.28 8.37 10.04
CA PRO A 58 -13.43 8.87 9.30
C PRO A 58 -13.96 10.20 9.84
N ASP A 59 -14.47 11.01 8.93
CA ASP A 59 -15.31 12.16 9.23
C ASP A 59 -16.66 11.99 8.50
N GLY A 60 -17.46 11.06 9.02
CA GLY A 60 -18.77 10.72 8.46
C GLY A 60 -18.75 9.77 7.24
N LYS A 61 -17.58 9.42 6.69
CA LYS A 61 -17.47 8.56 5.50
C LYS A 61 -16.47 7.42 5.66
N LEU A 62 -16.88 6.22 5.29
CA LEU A 62 -16.01 5.04 5.18
C LEU A 62 -15.91 4.58 3.74
N ILE A 63 -14.76 4.02 3.38
CA ILE A 63 -14.56 3.33 2.11
C ILE A 63 -14.63 1.81 2.30
N GLY A 64 -15.24 1.13 1.35
CA GLY A 64 -15.32 -0.34 1.38
C GLY A 64 -13.95 -0.99 1.47
N LEU A 65 -13.79 -2.00 2.32
CA LEU A 65 -12.52 -2.68 2.62
C LEU A 65 -11.74 -3.09 1.35
N SER A 66 -12.44 -3.60 0.35
CA SER A 66 -11.82 -4.05 -0.91
C SER A 66 -11.24 -2.91 -1.76
N LYS A 67 -11.60 -1.66 -1.48
CA LYS A 67 -11.12 -0.51 -2.25
C LYS A 67 -9.70 -0.10 -1.84
N SER A 68 -9.34 -0.24 -0.57
CA SER A 68 -7.98 0.08 -0.11
C SER A 68 -6.90 -0.71 -0.86
N PRO A 69 -6.97 -2.05 -0.99
CA PRO A 69 -6.02 -2.80 -1.82
C PRO A 69 -6.05 -2.41 -3.30
N ARG A 70 -7.21 -2.08 -3.85
CA ARG A 70 -7.32 -1.66 -5.27
C ARG A 70 -6.70 -0.28 -5.52
N ILE A 71 -6.83 0.65 -4.57
CA ILE A 71 -6.15 1.95 -4.62
C ILE A 71 -4.64 1.74 -4.59
N VAL A 72 -4.15 0.89 -3.68
CA VAL A 72 -2.74 0.53 -3.61
C VAL A 72 -2.26 -0.04 -4.93
N GLU A 73 -2.99 -1.00 -5.50
CA GLU A 73 -2.65 -1.62 -6.80
C GLU A 73 -2.62 -0.59 -7.94
N MET A 74 -3.58 0.34 -7.99
CA MET A 74 -3.62 1.40 -8.98
C MET A 74 -2.34 2.26 -8.97
N PHE A 75 -1.81 2.58 -7.79
CA PHE A 75 -0.57 3.35 -7.67
C PHE A 75 0.66 2.45 -7.84
N ALA A 76 0.66 1.25 -7.29
CA ALA A 76 1.79 0.33 -7.36
C ALA A 76 2.09 -0.13 -8.80
N ARG A 77 1.06 -0.36 -9.64
CA ARG A 77 1.21 -0.77 -11.05
C ARG A 77 1.57 0.41 -11.96
N ARG A 78 2.62 1.15 -11.58
CA ARG A 78 3.20 2.26 -12.34
C ARG A 78 4.71 2.24 -12.19
N LEU A 79 5.40 3.04 -13.00
CA LEU A 79 6.81 3.36 -12.75
C LEU A 79 6.89 4.35 -11.58
N HIS A 80 7.49 3.93 -10.47
CA HIS A 80 7.46 4.72 -9.25
C HIS A 80 8.78 4.75 -8.47
N VAL A 81 8.90 5.73 -7.60
CA VAL A 81 9.75 5.69 -6.40
C VAL A 81 8.85 5.51 -5.18
N GLN A 82 9.31 4.75 -4.20
CA GLN A 82 8.47 4.34 -3.06
C GLN A 82 7.94 5.54 -2.28
N GLU A 83 8.74 6.58 -2.09
CA GLU A 83 8.38 7.80 -1.36
C GLU A 83 7.19 8.51 -2.00
N ARG A 84 7.24 8.70 -3.33
CA ARG A 84 6.17 9.35 -4.07
C ARG A 84 4.89 8.50 -4.08
N MET A 85 5.01 7.19 -4.24
CA MET A 85 3.88 6.26 -4.16
C MET A 85 3.19 6.36 -2.79
N THR A 86 3.97 6.37 -1.72
CA THR A 86 3.46 6.49 -0.34
C THR A 86 2.65 7.78 -0.16
N GLN A 87 3.20 8.89 -0.63
CA GLN A 87 2.57 10.21 -0.52
C GLN A 87 1.30 10.29 -1.36
N GLN A 88 1.34 9.84 -2.62
CA GLN A 88 0.19 9.90 -3.52
C GLN A 88 -1.00 9.05 -3.03
N ILE A 89 -0.74 7.89 -2.43
CA ILE A 89 -1.81 7.07 -1.84
C ILE A 89 -2.47 7.81 -0.67
N ALA A 90 -1.68 8.45 0.19
CA ALA A 90 -2.22 9.21 1.32
C ALA A 90 -3.05 10.42 0.87
N GLU A 91 -2.52 11.21 -0.07
CA GLU A 91 -3.19 12.37 -0.64
C GLU A 91 -4.50 11.98 -1.34
N PHE A 92 -4.48 10.90 -2.12
CA PHE A 92 -5.66 10.40 -2.80
C PHE A 92 -6.80 10.03 -1.83
N LEU A 93 -6.46 9.37 -0.72
CA LEU A 93 -7.44 9.03 0.31
C LEU A 93 -7.95 10.27 1.04
N ASP A 94 -7.07 11.22 1.32
CA ASP A 94 -7.43 12.49 1.97
C ASP A 94 -8.40 13.30 1.11
N GLU A 95 -8.14 13.42 -0.18
CA GLU A 95 -8.98 14.16 -1.14
C GLU A 95 -10.37 13.51 -1.30
N ARG A 96 -10.42 12.18 -1.38
CA ARG A 96 -11.67 11.45 -1.68
C ARG A 96 -12.58 11.24 -0.48
N LEU A 97 -12.00 10.98 0.68
CA LEU A 97 -12.77 10.70 1.89
C LEU A 97 -12.92 11.92 2.79
N ARG A 98 -12.01 12.89 2.68
CA ARG A 98 -11.90 14.05 3.59
C ARG A 98 -11.96 13.63 5.06
N PRO A 99 -11.12 12.68 5.49
CA PRO A 99 -11.14 12.16 6.85
C PRO A 99 -10.44 13.16 7.79
N LYS A 100 -10.54 12.93 9.09
CA LYS A 100 -9.78 13.70 10.10
C LYS A 100 -8.27 13.50 9.99
N GLY A 101 -7.84 12.43 9.35
CA GLY A 101 -6.44 12.14 9.09
C GLY A 101 -6.27 10.84 8.32
N VAL A 102 -5.11 10.72 7.65
CA VAL A 102 -4.69 9.53 6.89
C VAL A 102 -3.26 9.17 7.30
N ALA A 103 -2.99 7.88 7.40
CA ALA A 103 -1.65 7.34 7.56
C ALA A 103 -1.40 6.22 6.55
N VAL A 104 -0.26 6.30 5.87
CA VAL A 104 0.21 5.25 4.96
C VAL A 104 1.64 4.90 5.33
N VAL A 105 1.91 3.61 5.52
CA VAL A 105 3.26 3.08 5.75
C VAL A 105 3.55 2.00 4.72
N VAL A 106 4.68 2.13 4.04
CA VAL A 106 5.11 1.20 3.00
C VAL A 106 6.47 0.61 3.39
N GLN A 107 6.58 -0.70 3.36
CA GLN A 107 7.83 -1.43 3.51
C GLN A 107 8.14 -2.17 2.22
N GLY A 108 9.35 -1.98 1.68
CA GLY A 108 9.72 -2.54 0.40
C GLY A 108 11.13 -3.14 0.34
N LEU A 109 11.24 -4.24 -0.41
CA LEU A 109 12.50 -4.78 -0.91
C LEU A 109 12.70 -4.27 -2.33
N HIS A 110 13.82 -3.60 -2.57
CA HIS A 110 14.18 -3.06 -3.88
C HIS A 110 15.19 -3.97 -4.57
N MET A 111 14.80 -4.61 -5.68
CA MET A 111 15.70 -5.47 -6.44
C MET A 111 16.89 -4.70 -7.03
N CYS A 112 16.72 -3.42 -7.32
CA CYS A 112 17.81 -2.56 -7.78
C CYS A 112 18.94 -2.38 -6.74
N ALA A 113 18.65 -2.55 -5.46
CA ALA A 113 19.63 -2.51 -4.38
C ALA A 113 20.04 -3.91 -3.89
N ALA A 114 19.14 -4.89 -4.01
CA ALA A 114 19.36 -6.25 -3.52
C ALA A 114 20.31 -7.07 -4.43
N MET A 115 20.05 -7.07 -5.74
CA MET A 115 20.75 -7.96 -6.69
C MET A 115 21.97 -7.32 -7.37
N ARG A 116 22.06 -6.00 -7.36
CA ARG A 116 23.15 -5.24 -8.01
C ARG A 116 23.50 -3.99 -7.18
N GLY A 117 24.51 -3.25 -7.58
CA GLY A 117 24.96 -2.03 -6.87
C GLY A 117 25.45 -2.37 -5.48
N VAL A 118 24.72 -1.96 -4.46
CA VAL A 118 25.09 -2.20 -3.05
C VAL A 118 24.94 -3.65 -2.58
N LYS A 119 24.22 -4.49 -3.31
CA LYS A 119 24.04 -5.94 -3.07
C LYS A 119 23.61 -6.28 -1.62
N LYS A 120 22.61 -5.57 -1.10
CA LYS A 120 22.08 -5.77 0.25
C LYS A 120 20.69 -6.39 0.22
N ALA A 121 20.63 -7.71 0.10
CA ALA A 121 19.39 -8.47 -0.03
C ALA A 121 18.44 -8.34 1.19
N ASN A 122 18.99 -8.09 2.37
CA ASN A 122 18.21 -7.95 3.60
C ASN A 122 17.78 -6.52 3.92
N ALA A 123 18.29 -5.53 3.18
CA ALA A 123 17.90 -4.14 3.38
C ALA A 123 16.43 -3.95 2.96
N ARG A 124 15.68 -3.27 3.81
CA ARG A 124 14.28 -2.89 3.56
C ARG A 124 14.15 -1.39 3.68
N MET A 125 13.40 -0.81 2.78
CA MET A 125 13.06 0.60 2.83
C MET A 125 11.70 0.75 3.47
N THR A 126 11.57 1.65 4.44
CA THR A 126 10.28 2.02 5.03
C THR A 126 10.03 3.50 4.78
N THR A 127 8.88 3.80 4.20
CA THR A 127 8.40 5.17 3.98
C THR A 127 7.04 5.36 4.64
N SER A 128 6.75 6.58 5.09
CA SER A 128 5.48 6.91 5.72
C SER A 128 4.97 8.26 5.25
N ALA A 129 3.65 8.38 5.09
CA ALA A 129 2.95 9.63 4.89
C ALA A 129 1.86 9.75 5.95
N MET A 130 1.85 10.88 6.66
CA MET A 130 0.93 11.18 7.76
C MET A 130 0.25 12.51 7.48
N LEU A 131 -1.08 12.51 7.43
CA LEU A 131 -1.92 13.69 7.17
C LEU A 131 -2.93 13.89 8.32
N GLY A 132 -3.39 15.12 8.50
CA GLY A 132 -4.37 15.45 9.52
C GLY A 132 -3.93 15.05 10.94
N LEU A 133 -4.79 14.39 11.70
CA LEU A 133 -4.55 13.98 13.09
C LEU A 133 -3.31 13.08 13.25
N PHE A 134 -3.01 12.21 12.29
CA PHE A 134 -1.78 11.39 12.36
C PHE A 134 -0.49 12.22 12.32
N LYS A 135 -0.55 13.44 11.79
CA LYS A 135 0.60 14.36 11.76
C LYS A 135 0.68 15.20 13.04
N THR A 136 -0.46 15.63 13.58
CA THR A 136 -0.54 16.60 14.68
C THR A 136 -0.64 15.96 16.05
N ASP A 137 -1.24 14.76 16.16
CA ASP A 137 -1.43 14.05 17.42
C ASP A 137 -0.52 12.81 17.51
N HIS A 138 0.39 12.84 18.47
CA HIS A 138 1.36 11.75 18.67
C HIS A 138 0.72 10.49 19.29
N LEU A 139 -0.40 10.59 20.03
CA LEU A 139 -1.10 9.44 20.58
C LEU A 139 -1.80 8.65 19.47
N VAL A 140 -2.49 9.35 18.58
CA VAL A 140 -3.10 8.74 17.40
C VAL A 140 -2.05 8.04 16.53
N ARG A 141 -0.91 8.69 16.34
CA ARG A 141 0.22 8.08 15.61
C ARG A 141 0.77 6.85 16.33
N ALA A 142 0.92 6.90 17.64
CA ALA A 142 1.43 5.78 18.44
C ALA A 142 0.49 4.57 18.39
N GLU A 143 -0.82 4.79 18.52
CA GLU A 143 -1.84 3.76 18.36
C GLU A 143 -1.76 3.06 17.00
N PHE A 144 -1.63 3.83 15.92
CA PHE A 144 -1.46 3.27 14.59
C PHE A 144 -0.21 2.38 14.50
N PHE A 145 0.95 2.86 14.99
CA PHE A 145 2.18 2.08 14.97
C PHE A 145 2.10 0.84 15.86
N GLU A 146 1.37 0.87 16.98
CA GLU A 146 1.11 -0.31 17.80
C GLU A 146 0.32 -1.37 17.02
N HIS A 147 -0.72 -0.96 16.29
CA HIS A 147 -1.51 -1.87 15.47
C HIS A 147 -0.72 -2.52 14.34
N ILE A 148 0.18 -1.80 13.69
CA ILE A 148 1.01 -2.37 12.60
C ILE A 148 2.30 -3.03 13.11
N GLY A 149 2.80 -2.67 14.30
CA GLY A 149 4.05 -3.17 14.87
C GLY A 149 3.99 -4.59 15.42
N ARG A 150 2.80 -5.12 15.68
CA ARG A 150 2.58 -6.52 16.13
C ARG A 150 2.69 -7.54 14.98
N GLN A 151 3.53 -7.28 14.00
CA GLN A 151 3.64 -8.14 12.81
C GLN A 151 4.47 -9.38 13.06
N HIS A 152 3.96 -10.51 12.57
CA HIS A 152 4.78 -11.65 12.23
C HIS A 152 5.77 -11.25 11.13
N ALA A 153 7.03 -11.67 11.27
CA ALA A 153 8.05 -11.43 10.26
C ALA A 153 7.53 -11.82 8.86
N PHE A 154 7.78 -10.95 7.87
CA PHE A 154 7.41 -11.22 6.49
C PHE A 154 8.11 -12.49 6.01
N ASP A 155 7.33 -13.54 5.81
CA ASP A 155 7.83 -14.83 5.32
C ASP A 155 7.77 -14.87 3.79
N TRP A 156 8.89 -14.52 3.17
CA TRP A 156 9.05 -14.56 1.72
C TRP A 156 8.78 -15.94 1.12
N GLY A 157 9.02 -17.02 1.88
CA GLY A 157 8.75 -18.38 1.44
C GLY A 157 7.27 -18.64 1.19
N LYS A 158 6.38 -18.05 2.00
CA LYS A 158 4.93 -18.19 1.84
C LYS A 158 4.37 -17.36 0.70
N CYS A 159 4.91 -16.16 0.48
CA CYS A 159 4.47 -15.32 -0.65
C CYS A 159 4.88 -15.89 -2.00
N ALA A 160 6.09 -16.43 -2.13
CA ALA A 160 6.55 -17.06 -3.36
C ALA A 160 5.74 -18.34 -3.68
N ALA A 161 5.39 -19.14 -2.67
CA ALA A 161 4.56 -20.33 -2.85
C ALA A 161 3.13 -19.99 -3.29
N ALA A 162 2.50 -18.96 -2.70
CA ALA A 162 1.13 -18.57 -3.03
C ALA A 162 0.99 -18.01 -4.46
N ALA A 163 2.00 -17.31 -4.96
CA ALA A 163 2.03 -16.81 -6.34
C ALA A 163 2.24 -17.94 -7.36
N PHE A 164 3.03 -18.96 -7.01
CA PHE A 164 3.33 -20.08 -7.90
C PHE A 164 2.17 -21.08 -8.04
N TRP A 165 1.35 -21.24 -6.99
CA TRP A 165 0.21 -22.18 -7.01
C TRP A 165 -1.06 -21.64 -7.65
N ARG A 166 -1.21 -20.34 -7.93
CA ARG A 166 -2.38 -19.77 -8.60
C ARG A 166 -2.31 -19.78 -10.13
N SER A 167 -1.15 -20.03 -10.72
CA SER A 167 -1.02 -20.29 -12.15
C SER A 167 -1.19 -21.78 -12.43
N GLY A 168 -2.44 -22.26 -12.36
CA GLY A 168 -2.83 -23.65 -12.53
C GLY A 168 -2.14 -24.36 -13.71
N VAL A 169 -1.13 -25.14 -13.39
CA VAL A 169 -0.72 -26.29 -14.18
C VAL A 169 -0.80 -27.46 -13.22
N GLY A 170 -2.03 -27.94 -13.03
CA GLY A 170 -2.31 -29.19 -12.39
C GLY A 170 -2.14 -30.31 -13.41
N GLY A 171 -1.36 -31.29 -13.03
CA GLY A 171 -1.23 -32.51 -13.80
C GLY A 171 -0.25 -33.45 -13.10
N CYS A 172 -0.78 -34.25 -12.25
CA CYS A 172 -0.61 -35.65 -11.84
C CYS A 172 -0.98 -35.83 -10.40
#